data_6ae7f19c942c2ae752b6eb238aef7900
#
_entry.id   6ae7f19c942c2ae752b6eb238aef7900
#
_cell.length_a   1.000
_cell.length_b   1.000
_cell.length_c   1.000
_cell.angle_alpha   90.00
_cell.angle_beta   90.00
_cell.angle_gamma   90.00
#
_symmetry.space_group_name_H-M   'P 1'
#
loop_
_entity.id
_entity.type
_entity.pdbx_description
1 polymer ?
#
loop_
_entity_poly.entity_id
_entity_poly.type
_entity_poly.pdbx_seq_one_letter_code
_entity_poly.pdbx_strand_id
1 'polypeptide(L)'
;MSLFNKLFKQTAIYGIATVVPRMFSFILTPLYTTPGVLDRAKFAEVSIIFGWLVFFNVVLAYGMETAFFRYYHSDDKRQVVSTSTISVFWSSIAFLGAALLFRQSLADAADIDVEYITYTIWVLVLDALVIIPFSRLRAEGRPIFYAAVKISNVILNVGLNFFLLLYLPELAEGAPGSFWDMIYIQDFNIGYIFVANVIASLFTFLIFLPHYFRLYWKFNPVLWKSMMRYSVPVMFAGIAFAIN
;
A
#
# COMPACT_ATOMS: atom_id res chain seq x y z
N MET A 1 21.71 -1.61 -28.89
CA MET A 1 21.48 -0.60 -27.83
C MET A 1 22.64 -0.68 -26.87
N SER A 2 23.33 0.44 -26.58
CA SER A 2 24.41 0.44 -25.60
C SER A 2 23.88 0.10 -24.20
N LEU A 3 24.70 -0.54 -23.36
CA LEU A 3 24.37 -0.86 -21.95
C LEU A 3 23.88 0.39 -21.21
N PHE A 4 24.50 1.53 -21.49
CA PHE A 4 24.14 2.83 -20.94
C PHE A 4 22.68 3.23 -21.26
N ASN A 5 22.26 3.10 -22.51
CA ASN A 5 20.87 3.42 -22.91
C ASN A 5 19.86 2.53 -22.23
N LYS A 6 20.18 1.25 -22.01
CA LYS A 6 19.31 0.31 -21.29
C LYS A 6 19.18 0.69 -19.82
N LEU A 7 20.29 1.00 -19.15
CA LEU A 7 20.32 1.42 -17.74
C LEU A 7 19.58 2.75 -17.56
N PHE A 8 19.86 3.74 -18.41
CA PHE A 8 19.20 5.05 -18.36
C PHE A 8 17.67 4.92 -18.51
N LYS A 9 17.21 4.12 -19.50
CA LYS A 9 15.77 3.87 -19.70
C LYS A 9 15.13 3.20 -18.49
N GLN A 10 15.78 2.21 -17.90
CA GLN A 10 15.26 1.53 -16.69
C GLN A 10 15.19 2.51 -15.51
N THR A 11 16.26 3.27 -15.25
CA THR A 11 16.30 4.26 -14.16
C THR A 11 15.24 5.33 -14.34
N ALA A 12 15.03 5.83 -15.55
CA ALA A 12 14.00 6.82 -15.85
C ALA A 12 12.59 6.27 -15.57
N ILE A 13 12.30 5.03 -15.99
CA ILE A 13 10.98 4.40 -15.76
C ILE A 13 10.74 4.18 -14.25
N TYR A 14 11.73 3.71 -13.49
CA TYR A 14 11.59 3.56 -12.04
C TYR A 14 11.46 4.91 -11.34
N GLY A 15 12.19 5.93 -11.79
CA GLY A 15 12.08 7.30 -11.29
C GLY A 15 10.66 7.85 -11.48
N ILE A 16 10.12 7.76 -12.70
CA ILE A 16 8.74 8.17 -13.01
C ILE A 16 7.75 7.39 -12.14
N ALA A 17 7.87 6.07 -12.04
CA ALA A 17 6.99 5.24 -11.23
C ALA A 17 7.06 5.54 -9.71
N THR A 18 8.09 6.25 -9.25
CA THR A 18 8.23 6.69 -7.86
C THR A 18 7.74 8.12 -7.65
N VAL A 19 8.01 9.00 -8.61
CA VAL A 19 7.66 10.43 -8.54
C VAL A 19 6.18 10.67 -8.83
N VAL A 20 5.64 10.01 -9.87
CA VAL A 20 4.24 10.17 -10.26
C VAL A 20 3.26 9.92 -9.11
N PRO A 21 3.34 8.83 -8.33
CA PRO A 21 2.47 8.64 -7.16
C PRO A 21 2.52 9.79 -6.16
N ARG A 22 3.71 10.34 -5.91
CA ARG A 22 3.87 11.48 -5.00
C ARG A 22 3.22 12.75 -5.55
N MET A 23 3.35 13.01 -6.84
CA MET A 23 2.68 14.15 -7.48
C MET A 23 1.15 14.04 -7.41
N PHE A 24 0.60 12.83 -7.59
CA PHE A 24 -0.84 12.62 -7.47
C PHE A 24 -1.36 12.82 -6.04
N SER A 25 -0.56 12.54 -5.02
CA SER A 25 -0.90 12.87 -3.62
C SER A 25 -1.09 14.39 -3.43
N PHE A 26 -0.32 15.23 -4.14
CA PHE A 26 -0.54 16.67 -4.13
C PHE A 26 -1.86 17.09 -4.79
N ILE A 27 -2.39 16.30 -5.73
CA ILE A 27 -3.70 16.57 -6.36
C ILE A 27 -4.85 16.28 -5.38
N LEU A 28 -4.70 15.32 -4.48
CA LEU A 28 -5.71 14.97 -3.48
C LEU A 28 -5.80 16.02 -2.36
N THR A 29 -4.72 16.71 -2.03
CA THR A 29 -4.73 17.74 -0.98
C THR A 29 -5.72 18.88 -1.29
N PRO A 30 -5.71 19.53 -2.47
CA PRO A 30 -6.76 20.50 -2.85
C PRO A 30 -8.16 19.93 -2.83
N LEU A 31 -8.34 18.68 -3.27
CA LEU A 31 -9.64 18.01 -3.22
C LEU A 31 -10.17 17.92 -1.78
N TYR A 32 -9.35 17.44 -0.85
CA TYR A 32 -9.73 17.30 0.55
C TYR A 32 -9.98 18.64 1.26
N THR A 33 -9.29 19.70 0.83
CA THR A 33 -9.47 21.06 1.39
C THR A 33 -10.52 21.90 0.66
N THR A 34 -11.20 21.34 -0.34
CA THR A 34 -12.33 22.00 -1.02
C THR A 34 -13.47 22.21 -0.02
N PRO A 35 -14.07 23.43 0.05
CA PRO A 35 -15.22 23.67 0.91
C PRO A 35 -16.37 22.68 0.65
N GLY A 36 -16.87 22.05 1.72
CA GLY A 36 -17.93 21.04 1.64
C GLY A 36 -17.42 19.58 1.53
N VAL A 37 -16.13 19.33 1.27
CA VAL A 37 -15.56 17.96 1.23
C VAL A 37 -15.09 17.54 2.62
N LEU A 38 -14.10 18.22 3.18
CA LEU A 38 -13.64 18.00 4.56
C LEU A 38 -13.52 19.34 5.28
N ASP A 39 -13.88 19.35 6.56
CA ASP A 39 -13.51 20.42 7.46
C ASP A 39 -12.06 20.24 7.98
N ARG A 40 -11.55 21.23 8.72
CA ARG A 40 -10.19 21.22 9.23
C ARG A 40 -9.92 20.05 10.20
N ALA A 41 -10.92 19.69 11.01
CA ALA A 41 -10.78 18.60 11.98
C ALA A 41 -10.70 17.24 11.26
N LYS A 42 -11.61 17.00 10.32
CA LYS A 42 -11.62 15.80 9.47
C LYS A 42 -10.33 15.67 8.63
N PHE A 43 -9.81 16.77 8.09
CA PHE A 43 -8.54 16.76 7.35
C PHE A 43 -7.35 16.42 8.25
N ALA A 44 -7.34 16.92 9.49
CA ALA A 44 -6.30 16.57 10.46
C ALA A 44 -6.35 15.08 10.82
N GLU A 45 -7.54 14.52 11.04
CA GLU A 45 -7.76 13.11 11.32
C GLU A 45 -7.23 12.22 10.17
N VAL A 46 -7.59 12.52 8.92
CA VAL A 46 -7.06 11.85 7.72
C VAL A 46 -5.53 11.89 7.69
N SER A 47 -4.94 13.05 8.00
CA SER A 47 -3.49 13.23 8.00
C SER A 47 -2.79 12.39 9.07
N ILE A 48 -3.39 12.26 10.25
CA ILE A 48 -2.91 11.39 11.34
C ILE A 48 -2.91 9.93 10.90
N ILE A 49 -4.03 9.46 10.31
CA ILE A 49 -4.15 8.08 9.84
C ILE A 49 -3.13 7.78 8.74
N PHE A 50 -2.91 8.69 7.79
CA PHE A 50 -1.86 8.54 6.79
C PHE A 50 -0.45 8.49 7.41
N GLY A 51 -0.19 9.26 8.47
CA GLY A 51 1.06 9.16 9.23
C GLY A 51 1.26 7.75 9.83
N TRP A 52 0.21 7.18 10.44
CA TRP A 52 0.23 5.80 10.95
C TRP A 52 0.41 4.78 9.84
N LEU A 53 -0.24 4.97 8.66
CA LEU A 53 -0.04 4.10 7.48
C LEU A 53 1.44 4.07 7.06
N VAL A 54 2.12 5.22 6.99
CA VAL A 54 3.55 5.27 6.64
C VAL A 54 4.39 4.52 7.66
N PHE A 55 4.16 4.73 8.96
CA PHE A 55 4.89 4.06 10.03
C PHE A 55 4.70 2.54 9.98
N PHE A 56 3.45 2.06 9.96
CA PHE A 56 3.17 0.63 9.98
C PHE A 56 3.57 -0.08 8.67
N ASN A 57 3.55 0.60 7.53
CA ASN A 57 4.10 0.05 6.29
C ASN A 57 5.59 -0.27 6.42
N VAL A 58 6.37 0.58 7.09
CA VAL A 58 7.79 0.29 7.37
C VAL A 58 7.94 -0.90 8.33
N VAL A 59 7.10 -0.96 9.37
CA VAL A 59 7.12 -2.07 10.34
C VAL A 59 6.74 -3.39 9.68
N LEU A 60 5.69 -3.43 8.85
CA LEU A 60 5.23 -4.64 8.15
C LEU A 60 6.19 -5.09 7.04
N ALA A 61 6.88 -4.15 6.41
CA ALA A 61 7.95 -4.46 5.47
C ALA A 61 9.20 -5.02 6.17
N TYR A 62 9.42 -4.66 7.42
CA TYR A 62 10.56 -4.99 8.30
C TYR A 62 11.91 -5.12 7.57
N GLY A 63 12.13 -4.26 6.56
CA GLY A 63 13.35 -4.23 5.76
C GLY A 63 13.53 -5.44 4.83
N MET A 64 12.54 -6.33 4.69
CA MET A 64 12.61 -7.56 3.87
C MET A 64 12.83 -7.25 2.39
N GLU A 65 12.34 -6.12 1.89
CA GLU A 65 12.61 -5.67 0.53
C GLU A 65 14.13 -5.51 0.27
N THR A 66 14.83 -4.86 1.17
CA THR A 66 16.29 -4.63 1.04
C THR A 66 17.06 -5.94 1.19
N ALA A 67 16.66 -6.80 2.13
CA ALA A 67 17.22 -8.14 2.25
C ALA A 67 16.98 -8.98 0.99
N PHE A 68 15.76 -8.90 0.41
CA PHE A 68 15.44 -9.57 -0.84
C PHE A 68 16.43 -9.20 -1.95
N PHE A 69 16.70 -7.91 -2.19
CA PHE A 69 17.66 -7.49 -3.22
C PHE A 69 19.06 -8.00 -2.98
N ARG A 70 19.51 -7.98 -1.72
CA ARG A 70 20.85 -8.47 -1.37
C ARG A 70 21.00 -9.96 -1.69
N TYR A 71 20.03 -10.78 -1.25
CA TYR A 71 20.13 -12.24 -1.38
C TYR A 71 19.69 -12.76 -2.75
N TYR A 72 18.88 -12.03 -3.50
CA TYR A 72 18.40 -12.42 -4.83
C TYR A 72 19.53 -12.63 -5.85
N HIS A 73 20.67 -11.97 -5.69
CA HIS A 73 21.82 -12.06 -6.57
C HIS A 73 22.93 -12.99 -6.04
N SER A 74 22.92 -13.35 -4.77
CA SER A 74 23.93 -14.19 -4.12
C SER A 74 23.49 -15.63 -3.88
N ASP A 75 22.17 -15.88 -3.81
CA ASP A 75 21.61 -17.17 -3.44
C ASP A 75 20.66 -17.72 -4.52
N ASP A 76 20.07 -18.90 -4.26
CA ASP A 76 19.05 -19.46 -5.15
C ASP A 76 17.82 -18.55 -5.19
N LYS A 77 17.61 -17.91 -6.33
CA LYS A 77 16.51 -16.98 -6.57
C LYS A 77 15.15 -17.55 -6.22
N ARG A 78 14.92 -18.83 -6.48
CA ARG A 78 13.65 -19.50 -6.19
C ARG A 78 13.41 -19.61 -4.69
N GLN A 79 14.46 -19.95 -3.94
CA GLN A 79 14.36 -20.01 -2.48
C GLN A 79 14.24 -18.62 -1.86
N VAL A 80 14.96 -17.62 -2.36
CA VAL A 80 14.85 -16.23 -1.87
C VAL A 80 13.43 -15.69 -2.07
N VAL A 81 12.86 -15.84 -3.27
CA VAL A 81 11.47 -15.42 -3.57
C VAL A 81 10.48 -16.16 -2.68
N SER A 82 10.61 -17.47 -2.55
CA SER A 82 9.71 -18.29 -1.73
C SER A 82 9.80 -17.90 -0.25
N THR A 83 11.00 -17.90 0.32
CA THR A 83 11.20 -17.63 1.75
C THR A 83 10.75 -16.23 2.15
N SER A 84 11.09 -15.21 1.37
CA SER A 84 10.68 -13.82 1.63
C SER A 84 9.17 -13.62 1.49
N THR A 85 8.54 -14.19 0.44
CA THR A 85 7.09 -14.10 0.25
C THR A 85 6.35 -14.81 1.39
N ILE A 86 6.74 -16.03 1.78
CA ILE A 86 6.13 -16.77 2.89
C ILE A 86 6.28 -15.98 4.20
N SER A 87 7.46 -15.41 4.45
CA SER A 87 7.71 -14.60 5.64
C SER A 87 6.75 -13.41 5.73
N VAL A 88 6.70 -12.58 4.68
CA VAL A 88 5.83 -11.40 4.64
C VAL A 88 4.34 -11.80 4.67
N PHE A 89 3.96 -12.87 3.97
CA PHE A 89 2.58 -13.37 3.97
C PHE A 89 2.11 -13.71 5.39
N TRP A 90 2.84 -14.57 6.11
CA TRP A 90 2.42 -15.00 7.44
C TRP A 90 2.52 -13.88 8.48
N SER A 91 3.52 -13.01 8.41
CA SER A 91 3.58 -11.83 9.29
C SER A 91 2.43 -10.86 9.04
N SER A 92 2.02 -10.65 7.80
CA SER A 92 0.86 -9.81 7.45
C SER A 92 -0.46 -10.42 7.92
N ILE A 93 -0.64 -11.75 7.80
CA ILE A 93 -1.83 -12.44 8.32
C ILE A 93 -1.88 -12.41 9.86
N ALA A 94 -0.75 -12.60 10.53
CA ALA A 94 -0.67 -12.48 11.98
C ALA A 94 -0.99 -11.05 12.45
N PHE A 95 -0.46 -10.04 11.75
CA PHE A 95 -0.80 -8.64 12.01
C PHE A 95 -2.30 -8.38 11.78
N LEU A 96 -2.87 -8.86 10.67
CA LEU A 96 -4.30 -8.73 10.37
C LEU A 96 -5.15 -9.28 11.52
N GLY A 97 -4.87 -10.52 11.95
CA GLY A 97 -5.61 -11.15 13.05
C GLY A 97 -5.49 -10.36 14.35
N ALA A 98 -4.27 -9.98 14.74
CA ALA A 98 -4.04 -9.20 15.95
C ALA A 98 -4.70 -7.81 15.88
N ALA A 99 -4.50 -7.07 14.77
CA ALA A 99 -5.03 -5.72 14.60
C ALA A 99 -6.57 -5.70 14.55
N LEU A 100 -7.21 -6.68 13.91
CA LEU A 100 -8.68 -6.80 13.91
C LEU A 100 -9.24 -7.18 15.28
N LEU A 101 -8.54 -8.01 16.06
CA LEU A 101 -8.95 -8.33 17.44
C LEU A 101 -8.90 -7.11 18.36
N PHE A 102 -7.89 -6.26 18.20
CA PHE A 102 -7.69 -5.08 19.02
C PHE A 102 -8.18 -3.77 18.37
N ARG A 103 -8.92 -3.84 17.25
CA ARG A 103 -9.33 -2.65 16.49
C ARG A 103 -10.09 -1.61 17.31
N GLN A 104 -10.95 -2.05 18.23
CA GLN A 104 -11.70 -1.13 19.09
C GLN A 104 -10.76 -0.42 20.06
N SER A 105 -9.84 -1.13 20.71
CA SER A 105 -8.86 -0.53 21.61
C SER A 105 -7.91 0.43 20.87
N LEU A 106 -7.58 0.12 19.60
CA LEU A 106 -6.78 1.02 18.76
C LEU A 106 -7.56 2.27 18.39
N ALA A 107 -8.84 2.15 18.07
CA ALA A 107 -9.75 3.25 17.76
C ALA A 107 -9.90 4.18 18.98
N ASP A 108 -10.18 3.61 20.15
CA ASP A 108 -10.33 4.36 21.41
C ASP A 108 -9.02 5.08 21.81
N ALA A 109 -7.86 4.42 21.62
CA ALA A 109 -6.55 5.01 21.95
C ALA A 109 -6.13 6.14 20.98
N ALA A 110 -6.59 6.08 19.73
CA ALA A 110 -6.29 7.09 18.72
C ALA A 110 -7.35 8.20 18.63
N ASP A 111 -8.50 8.04 19.30
CA ASP A 111 -9.69 8.89 19.19
C ASP A 111 -10.18 9.00 17.72
N ILE A 112 -10.25 7.83 17.04
CA ILE A 112 -10.61 7.68 15.63
C ILE A 112 -11.71 6.61 15.52
N ASP A 113 -12.63 6.78 14.58
CA ASP A 113 -13.67 5.80 14.33
C ASP A 113 -13.10 4.41 13.96
N VAL A 114 -13.67 3.37 14.56
CA VAL A 114 -13.25 1.97 14.38
C VAL A 114 -13.33 1.51 12.93
N GLU A 115 -14.22 2.10 12.14
CA GLU A 115 -14.33 1.80 10.70
C GLU A 115 -13.10 2.25 9.93
N TYR A 116 -12.60 3.46 10.20
CA TYR A 116 -11.38 3.98 9.55
C TYR A 116 -10.15 3.19 9.94
N ILE A 117 -10.05 2.77 11.21
CA ILE A 117 -9.01 1.84 11.67
C ILE A 117 -9.11 0.51 10.92
N THR A 118 -10.32 -0.01 10.72
CA THR A 118 -10.53 -1.28 10.01
C THR A 118 -10.09 -1.18 8.54
N TYR A 119 -10.45 -0.12 7.82
CA TYR A 119 -9.95 0.10 6.45
C TYR A 119 -8.43 0.27 6.40
N THR A 120 -7.87 1.01 7.35
CA THR A 120 -6.41 1.20 7.49
C THR A 120 -5.67 -0.13 7.65
N ILE A 121 -6.19 -1.03 8.48
CA ILE A 121 -5.63 -2.39 8.66
C ILE A 121 -5.63 -3.16 7.33
N TRP A 122 -6.74 -3.11 6.57
CA TRP A 122 -6.80 -3.77 5.28
C TRP A 122 -5.82 -3.19 4.26
N VAL A 123 -5.69 -1.86 4.17
CA VAL A 123 -4.69 -1.21 3.30
C VAL A 123 -3.29 -1.69 3.64
N LEU A 124 -2.91 -1.65 4.93
CA LEU A 124 -1.59 -2.08 5.41
C LEU A 124 -1.26 -3.51 5.02
N VAL A 125 -2.20 -4.43 5.20
CA VAL A 125 -1.99 -5.84 4.86
C VAL A 125 -1.88 -6.05 3.36
N LEU A 126 -2.76 -5.44 2.57
CA LEU A 126 -2.72 -5.55 1.11
C LEU A 126 -1.42 -4.97 0.54
N ASP A 127 -0.98 -3.82 1.07
CA ASP A 127 0.28 -3.19 0.67
C ASP A 127 1.49 -4.04 1.06
N ALA A 128 1.50 -4.64 2.26
CA ALA A 128 2.56 -5.53 2.68
C ALA A 128 2.66 -6.78 1.78
N LEU A 129 1.54 -7.38 1.41
CA LEU A 129 1.51 -8.55 0.54
C LEU A 129 2.14 -8.31 -0.84
N VAL A 130 2.12 -7.10 -1.37
CA VAL A 130 2.70 -6.80 -2.69
C VAL A 130 4.16 -6.36 -2.66
N ILE A 131 4.79 -6.21 -1.48
CA ILE A 131 6.20 -5.79 -1.33
C ILE A 131 7.15 -6.70 -2.11
N ILE A 132 7.08 -8.01 -1.88
CA ILE A 132 8.00 -8.98 -2.53
C ILE A 132 7.69 -9.13 -4.02
N PRO A 133 6.44 -9.25 -4.50
CA PRO A 133 6.12 -9.18 -5.92
C PRO A 133 6.71 -7.96 -6.63
N PHE A 134 6.58 -6.76 -6.05
CA PHE A 134 7.20 -5.55 -6.61
C PHE A 134 8.72 -5.60 -6.61
N SER A 135 9.32 -6.07 -5.52
CA SER A 135 10.78 -6.24 -5.41
C SER A 135 11.32 -7.22 -6.45
N ARG A 136 10.58 -8.31 -6.70
CA ARG A 136 10.90 -9.28 -7.73
C ARG A 136 10.87 -8.66 -9.13
N LEU A 137 9.85 -7.86 -9.47
CA LEU A 137 9.80 -7.17 -10.77
C LEU A 137 11.02 -6.27 -11.00
N ARG A 138 11.47 -5.57 -9.95
CA ARG A 138 12.69 -4.74 -10.03
C ARG A 138 13.94 -5.59 -10.20
N ALA A 139 14.08 -6.68 -9.44
CA ALA A 139 15.23 -7.59 -9.53
C ALA A 139 15.30 -8.33 -10.89
N GLU A 140 14.14 -8.63 -11.48
CA GLU A 140 14.04 -9.24 -12.83
C GLU A 140 14.22 -8.22 -13.97
N GLY A 141 14.36 -6.92 -13.67
CA GLY A 141 14.51 -5.87 -14.67
C GLY A 141 13.26 -5.66 -15.53
N ARG A 142 12.08 -5.71 -14.93
CA ARG A 142 10.77 -5.50 -15.57
C ARG A 142 10.15 -4.14 -15.21
N PRO A 143 10.81 -3.01 -15.56
CA PRO A 143 10.42 -1.67 -15.11
C PRO A 143 9.06 -1.23 -15.64
N ILE A 144 8.71 -1.61 -16.88
CA ILE A 144 7.45 -1.19 -17.52
C ILE A 144 6.26 -1.77 -16.74
N PHE A 145 6.29 -3.06 -16.40
CA PHE A 145 5.20 -3.68 -15.66
C PHE A 145 5.11 -3.14 -14.23
N TYR A 146 6.26 -2.92 -13.58
CA TYR A 146 6.33 -2.25 -12.27
C TYR A 146 5.66 -0.88 -12.31
N ALA A 147 6.05 -0.04 -13.28
CA ALA A 147 5.51 1.31 -13.44
C ALA A 147 4.01 1.28 -13.78
N ALA A 148 3.58 0.41 -14.69
CA ALA A 148 2.18 0.27 -15.07
C ALA A 148 1.31 -0.04 -13.85
N VAL A 149 1.68 -1.03 -13.02
CA VAL A 149 0.91 -1.38 -11.82
C VAL A 149 0.87 -0.23 -10.82
N LYS A 150 2.01 0.42 -10.55
CA LYS A 150 2.08 1.57 -9.63
C LYS A 150 1.22 2.75 -10.11
N ILE A 151 1.32 3.10 -11.38
CA ILE A 151 0.56 4.21 -11.96
C ILE A 151 -0.94 3.88 -12.00
N SER A 152 -1.32 2.66 -12.37
CA SER A 152 -2.73 2.23 -12.36
C SER A 152 -3.34 2.28 -10.95
N ASN A 153 -2.59 1.87 -9.90
CA ASN A 153 -3.04 2.00 -8.52
C ASN A 153 -3.36 3.45 -8.18
N VAL A 154 -2.45 4.38 -8.52
CA VAL A 154 -2.62 5.80 -8.24
C VAL A 154 -3.79 6.41 -9.01
N ILE A 155 -3.90 6.11 -10.31
CA ILE A 155 -5.04 6.60 -11.14
C ILE A 155 -6.36 6.09 -10.57
N LEU A 156 -6.42 4.82 -10.17
CA LEU A 156 -7.62 4.24 -9.57
C LEU A 156 -7.94 4.91 -8.23
N ASN A 157 -6.95 5.09 -7.35
CA ASN A 157 -7.13 5.75 -6.06
C ASN A 157 -7.63 7.19 -6.22
N VAL A 158 -6.97 7.99 -7.05
CA VAL A 158 -7.37 9.37 -7.33
C VAL A 158 -8.75 9.44 -7.96
N GLY A 159 -8.99 8.62 -9.00
CA GLY A 159 -10.29 8.56 -9.67
C GLY A 159 -11.44 8.20 -8.73
N LEU A 160 -11.22 7.22 -7.84
CA LEU A 160 -12.20 6.85 -6.82
C LEU A 160 -12.42 7.97 -5.80
N ASN A 161 -11.36 8.67 -5.36
CA ASN A 161 -11.53 9.81 -4.45
C ASN A 161 -12.37 10.92 -5.08
N PHE A 162 -12.10 11.30 -6.33
CA PHE A 162 -12.93 12.27 -7.04
C PHE A 162 -14.38 11.79 -7.20
N PHE A 163 -14.56 10.53 -7.59
CA PHE A 163 -15.88 9.96 -7.77
C PHE A 163 -16.69 9.91 -6.46
N LEU A 164 -16.10 9.34 -5.41
CA LEU A 164 -16.82 9.12 -4.15
C LEU A 164 -17.07 10.40 -3.35
N LEU A 165 -16.18 11.41 -3.46
CA LEU A 165 -16.29 12.64 -2.69
C LEU A 165 -17.07 13.74 -3.39
N LEU A 166 -17.08 13.77 -4.74
CA LEU A 166 -17.74 14.84 -5.51
C LEU A 166 -18.96 14.32 -6.27
N TYR A 167 -18.81 13.26 -7.06
CA TYR A 167 -19.88 12.82 -7.97
C TYR A 167 -20.93 11.95 -7.28
N LEU A 168 -20.54 11.10 -6.33
CA LEU A 168 -21.48 10.20 -5.66
C LEU A 168 -22.56 10.96 -4.85
N PRO A 169 -22.23 12.01 -4.08
CA PRO A 169 -23.25 12.82 -3.42
C PRO A 169 -24.26 13.44 -4.39
N GLU A 170 -23.78 14.07 -5.48
CA GLU A 170 -24.65 14.67 -6.50
C GLU A 170 -25.57 13.64 -7.19
N LEU A 171 -25.04 12.43 -7.48
CA LEU A 171 -25.83 11.36 -8.08
C LEU A 171 -26.88 10.80 -7.12
N ALA A 172 -26.60 10.72 -5.82
CA ALA A 172 -27.52 10.26 -4.79
C ALA A 172 -28.66 11.26 -4.61
N GLU A 173 -28.33 12.55 -4.47
CA GLU A 173 -29.33 13.62 -4.33
C GLU A 173 -30.20 13.78 -5.58
N GLY A 174 -29.61 13.63 -6.78
CA GLY A 174 -30.32 13.77 -8.06
C GLY A 174 -31.26 12.61 -8.39
N ALA A 175 -31.12 11.46 -7.75
CA ALA A 175 -31.94 10.27 -8.02
C ALA A 175 -32.24 9.48 -6.72
N PRO A 176 -33.13 9.99 -5.85
CA PRO A 176 -33.52 9.30 -4.63
C PRO A 176 -34.09 7.89 -4.89
N GLY A 177 -33.64 6.88 -4.11
CA GLY A 177 -34.01 5.48 -4.29
C GLY A 177 -33.26 4.76 -5.41
N SER A 178 -32.29 5.41 -6.04
CA SER A 178 -31.39 4.76 -7.04
C SER A 178 -30.31 3.91 -6.35
N PHE A 179 -29.57 3.13 -7.18
CA PHE A 179 -28.38 2.40 -6.73
C PHE A 179 -27.36 3.34 -6.06
N TRP A 180 -27.21 4.59 -6.55
CA TRP A 180 -26.27 5.57 -6.00
C TRP A 180 -26.66 6.05 -4.62
N ASP A 181 -27.95 6.30 -4.40
CA ASP A 181 -28.52 6.65 -3.09
C ASP A 181 -28.35 5.51 -2.07
N MET A 182 -28.46 4.25 -2.52
CA MET A 182 -28.26 3.07 -1.67
C MET A 182 -26.82 2.90 -1.17
N ILE A 183 -25.82 3.31 -1.94
CA ILE A 183 -24.39 3.22 -1.58
C ILE A 183 -23.84 4.50 -0.96
N TYR A 184 -24.59 5.60 -1.05
CA TYR A 184 -24.20 6.87 -0.45
C TYR A 184 -24.49 6.86 1.05
N ILE A 185 -23.47 7.17 1.85
CA ILE A 185 -23.59 7.33 3.30
C ILE A 185 -23.29 8.79 3.63
N GLN A 186 -24.28 9.46 4.22
CA GLN A 186 -24.15 10.86 4.61
C GLN A 186 -23.03 11.02 5.64
N ASP A 187 -22.23 12.08 5.53
CA ASP A 187 -21.11 12.43 6.41
C ASP A 187 -19.94 11.42 6.46
N PHE A 188 -19.92 10.42 5.56
CA PHE A 188 -18.89 9.39 5.49
C PHE A 188 -17.65 9.80 4.66
N ASN A 189 -17.35 11.08 4.55
CA ASN A 189 -16.30 11.60 3.65
C ASN A 189 -14.91 11.01 3.92
N ILE A 190 -14.52 10.88 5.20
CA ILE A 190 -13.25 10.22 5.59
C ILE A 190 -13.26 8.74 5.18
N GLY A 191 -14.38 8.05 5.42
CA GLY A 191 -14.53 6.64 5.06
C GLY A 191 -14.34 6.41 3.56
N TYR A 192 -14.87 7.27 2.70
CA TYR A 192 -14.69 7.18 1.24
C TYR A 192 -13.22 7.26 0.81
N ILE A 193 -12.41 8.09 1.49
CA ILE A 193 -10.97 8.17 1.24
C ILE A 193 -10.31 6.82 1.49
N PHE A 194 -10.62 6.18 2.64
CA PHE A 194 -10.03 4.89 2.98
C PHE A 194 -10.61 3.73 2.16
N VAL A 195 -11.88 3.76 1.81
CA VAL A 195 -12.49 2.81 0.86
C VAL A 195 -11.78 2.87 -0.49
N ALA A 196 -11.52 4.07 -1.03
CA ALA A 196 -10.75 4.24 -2.27
C ALA A 196 -9.34 3.64 -2.17
N ASN A 197 -8.66 3.82 -1.02
CA ASN A 197 -7.35 3.22 -0.76
C ASN A 197 -7.44 1.68 -0.70
N VAL A 198 -8.41 1.11 0.01
CA VAL A 198 -8.61 -0.35 0.08
C VAL A 198 -8.84 -0.93 -1.32
N ILE A 199 -9.71 -0.31 -2.13
CA ILE A 199 -9.99 -0.77 -3.50
C ILE A 199 -8.73 -0.71 -4.37
N ALA A 200 -7.94 0.37 -4.30
CA ALA A 200 -6.71 0.51 -5.06
C ALA A 200 -5.63 -0.50 -4.64
N SER A 201 -5.49 -0.75 -3.33
CA SER A 201 -4.55 -1.76 -2.81
C SER A 201 -5.02 -3.18 -3.13
N LEU A 202 -6.32 -3.46 -3.05
CA LEU A 202 -6.91 -4.73 -3.46
C LEU A 202 -6.70 -4.99 -4.96
N PHE A 203 -6.93 -4.00 -5.81
CA PHE A 203 -6.66 -4.09 -7.25
C PHE A 203 -5.19 -4.45 -7.50
N THR A 204 -4.27 -3.80 -6.81
CA THR A 204 -2.84 -4.11 -6.92
C THR A 204 -2.53 -5.54 -6.48
N PHE A 205 -3.09 -5.98 -5.36
CA PHE A 205 -2.93 -7.35 -4.87
C PHE A 205 -3.47 -8.38 -5.87
N LEU A 206 -4.65 -8.14 -6.47
CA LEU A 206 -5.24 -9.03 -7.47
C LEU A 206 -4.36 -9.17 -8.72
N ILE A 207 -3.68 -8.12 -9.17
CA ILE A 207 -2.70 -8.20 -10.26
C ILE A 207 -1.54 -9.15 -9.90
N PHE A 208 -1.12 -9.17 -8.62
CA PHE A 208 -0.05 -10.04 -8.14
C PHE A 208 -0.53 -11.41 -7.64
N LEU A 209 -1.82 -11.67 -7.61
CA LEU A 209 -2.36 -12.96 -7.18
C LEU A 209 -1.76 -14.17 -7.91
N PRO A 210 -1.49 -14.11 -9.24
CA PRO A 210 -0.79 -15.19 -9.94
C PRO A 210 0.63 -15.47 -9.42
N HIS A 211 1.29 -14.51 -8.77
CA HIS A 211 2.58 -14.72 -8.12
C HIS A 211 2.46 -15.75 -6.99
N TYR A 212 1.41 -15.66 -6.18
CA TYR A 212 1.13 -16.53 -5.05
C TYR A 212 0.75 -17.95 -5.50
N PHE A 213 -0.05 -18.09 -6.56
CA PHE A 213 -0.40 -19.39 -7.12
C PHE A 213 0.77 -20.13 -7.76
N ARG A 214 1.75 -19.40 -8.29
CA ARG A 214 2.96 -19.97 -8.91
C ARG A 214 4.15 -20.05 -7.96
N LEU A 215 3.95 -19.68 -6.69
CA LEU A 215 4.99 -19.69 -5.69
C LEU A 215 5.37 -21.15 -5.35
N TYR A 216 6.67 -21.38 -5.23
CA TYR A 216 7.19 -22.62 -4.64
C TYR A 216 7.13 -22.49 -3.12
N TRP A 217 6.04 -22.94 -2.50
CA TRP A 217 5.76 -22.79 -1.06
C TRP A 217 6.72 -23.64 -0.20
N LYS A 218 8.01 -23.35 -0.29
CA LYS A 218 9.04 -23.99 0.54
C LYS A 218 9.85 -22.93 1.27
N PHE A 219 9.75 -22.97 2.59
CA PHE A 219 10.43 -22.03 3.48
C PHE A 219 11.82 -22.56 3.84
N ASN A 220 12.85 -21.70 3.76
CA ASN A 220 14.20 -22.00 4.18
C ASN A 220 14.54 -21.19 5.45
N PRO A 221 14.54 -21.81 6.66
CA PRO A 221 14.75 -21.10 7.91
C PRO A 221 16.19 -20.57 8.06
N VAL A 222 17.18 -21.20 7.45
CA VAL A 222 18.59 -20.74 7.49
C VAL A 222 18.73 -19.46 6.68
N LEU A 223 18.21 -19.47 5.45
CA LEU A 223 18.18 -18.29 4.59
C LEU A 223 17.38 -17.17 5.25
N TRP A 224 16.19 -17.48 5.78
CA TRP A 224 15.33 -16.50 6.47
C TRP A 224 16.06 -15.83 7.64
N LYS A 225 16.75 -16.60 8.49
CA LYS A 225 17.53 -16.06 9.61
C LYS A 225 18.62 -15.09 9.14
N SER A 226 19.29 -15.43 8.04
CA SER A 226 20.30 -14.55 7.43
C SER A 226 19.69 -13.26 6.87
N MET A 227 18.54 -13.38 6.20
CA MET A 227 17.79 -12.23 5.68
C MET A 227 17.29 -11.34 6.83
N MET A 228 16.73 -11.91 7.90
CA MET A 228 16.23 -11.17 9.06
C MET A 228 17.35 -10.42 9.79
N ARG A 229 18.53 -11.04 9.95
CA ARG A 229 19.71 -10.39 10.55
C ARG A 229 20.12 -9.12 9.79
N TYR A 230 19.89 -9.09 8.49
CA TYR A 230 20.15 -7.92 7.66
C TYR A 230 18.98 -6.93 7.63
N SER A 231 17.74 -7.42 7.56
CA SER A 231 16.55 -6.59 7.38
C SER A 231 16.17 -5.80 8.65
N VAL A 232 16.32 -6.39 9.84
CA VAL A 232 15.91 -5.74 11.10
C VAL A 232 16.65 -4.40 11.33
N PRO A 233 17.98 -4.27 11.21
CA PRO A 233 18.64 -2.97 11.28
C PRO A 233 18.13 -1.95 10.26
N VAL A 234 17.80 -2.41 9.02
CA VAL A 234 17.25 -1.55 7.97
C VAL A 234 15.83 -1.07 8.34
N MET A 235 15.03 -1.93 8.98
CA MET A 235 13.72 -1.52 9.50
C MET A 235 13.84 -0.36 10.49
N PHE A 236 14.74 -0.46 11.47
CA PHE A 236 14.95 0.63 12.44
C PHE A 236 15.39 1.93 11.79
N ALA A 237 16.26 1.86 10.78
CA ALA A 237 16.63 3.04 9.98
C ALA A 237 15.42 3.62 9.24
N GLY A 238 14.55 2.76 8.68
CA GLY A 238 13.31 3.16 8.02
C GLY A 238 12.31 3.80 8.98
N ILE A 239 12.15 3.27 10.19
CA ILE A 239 11.30 3.85 11.24
C ILE A 239 11.81 5.25 11.63
N ALA A 240 13.12 5.41 11.84
CA ALA A 240 13.70 6.70 12.16
C ALA A 240 13.44 7.75 11.07
N PHE A 241 13.44 7.33 9.80
CA PHE A 241 13.11 8.19 8.67
C PHE A 241 11.59 8.48 8.59
N ALA A 242 10.73 7.54 8.97
CA ALA A 242 9.28 7.72 8.91
C ALA A 242 8.73 8.66 9.99
N ILE A 243 9.45 8.82 11.11
CA ILE A 243 9.06 9.68 12.23
C ILE A 243 9.56 11.12 12.05
N ASN A 244 10.58 11.35 11.21
CA ASN A 244 11.19 12.65 11.01
C ASN A 244 10.54 13.40 9.83
#